data_f71e4d695c1fed56e56d1a0872a505e0
#
_entry.id   f71e4d695c1fed56e56d1a0872a505e0
#
_cell.length_a   1.000
_cell.length_b   1.000
_cell.length_c   1.000
_cell.angle_alpha   90.00
_cell.angle_beta   90.00
_cell.angle_gamma   90.00
#
_symmetry.space_group_name_H-M   'P 1'
#
loop_
_entity.id
_entity.type
_entity.pdbx_description
1 polymer ?
#
loop_
_entity_poly.entity_id
_entity_poly.type
_entity_poly.pdbx_seq_one_letter_code
_entity_poly.pdbx_strand_id
1 'polypeptide(L)'
;MMIFMSRPVWAGDDVVGYWTTIDDETNTAKSVVQIYEYQGKIYGRVVELFQNKQAVAKLPDEPLIKGLDIIWDMEKEENKYTNGEILDPKKGKVYDCDLWRDGDKLIVRGKIAFIGRNQVWEPNTTFKPETNEIPVPNKPRLK
;
A
#
# COMPACT_ATOMS: atom_id res chain seq x y z
N MET A 1 -15.30 -36.23 11.73
CA MET A 1 -15.78 -35.26 10.81
C MET A 1 -14.93 -34.01 10.85
N MET A 2 -14.55 -33.58 9.76
CA MET A 2 -13.81 -32.39 9.74
C MET A 2 -14.75 -31.22 9.67
N ILE A 3 -14.64 -30.37 10.61
CA ILE A 3 -15.38 -29.15 10.56
C ILE A 3 -14.59 -28.22 9.69
N PHE A 4 -15.09 -27.94 8.56
CA PHE A 4 -14.52 -26.93 7.79
C PHE A 4 -14.96 -25.62 8.37
N MET A 5 -14.01 -24.97 8.94
CA MET A 5 -14.27 -23.67 9.45
C MET A 5 -14.03 -22.71 8.35
N SER A 6 -15.10 -22.15 7.87
CA SER A 6 -14.92 -20.96 7.09
C SER A 6 -14.15 -19.99 7.93
N ARG A 7 -12.97 -19.66 7.52
CA ARG A 7 -12.21 -18.66 8.24
C ARG A 7 -12.99 -17.37 8.24
N PRO A 8 -13.11 -16.70 9.37
CA PRO A 8 -13.66 -15.36 9.36
C PRO A 8 -12.82 -14.49 8.44
N VAL A 9 -13.46 -13.57 7.77
CA VAL A 9 -12.73 -12.57 7.01
C VAL A 9 -12.17 -11.59 8.01
N TRP A 10 -10.87 -11.61 8.18
CA TRP A 10 -10.20 -10.67 9.06
C TRP A 10 -10.05 -9.34 8.37
N ALA A 11 -9.98 -8.27 9.15
CA ALA A 11 -9.62 -6.98 8.59
C ALA A 11 -8.31 -7.14 7.84
N GLY A 12 -8.25 -6.66 6.61
CA GLY A 12 -7.05 -6.70 5.81
C GLY A 12 -6.88 -7.91 4.93
N ASP A 13 -7.65 -9.01 5.15
CA ASP A 13 -7.48 -10.24 4.37
C ASP A 13 -7.65 -10.03 2.88
N ASP A 14 -8.58 -9.17 2.49
CA ASP A 14 -8.88 -8.95 1.08
C ASP A 14 -7.89 -8.01 0.39
N VAL A 15 -7.14 -7.21 1.15
CA VAL A 15 -6.17 -6.26 0.58
C VAL A 15 -4.74 -6.62 0.91
N VAL A 16 -4.52 -7.49 1.90
CA VAL A 16 -3.17 -7.90 2.29
C VAL A 16 -2.52 -8.71 1.17
N GLY A 17 -1.29 -8.36 0.84
CA GLY A 17 -0.55 -9.03 -0.22
C GLY A 17 0.39 -8.09 -0.93
N TYR A 18 0.84 -8.51 -2.10
CA TYR A 18 1.77 -7.73 -2.91
C TYR A 18 1.05 -7.20 -4.13
N TRP A 19 1.25 -5.93 -4.40
CA TRP A 19 0.54 -5.24 -5.48
C TRP A 19 1.54 -4.49 -6.33
N THR A 20 1.36 -4.58 -7.66
CA THR A 20 2.15 -3.81 -8.62
C THR A 20 1.46 -2.48 -8.84
N THR A 21 2.17 -1.41 -8.60
CA THR A 21 1.66 -0.07 -8.85
C THR A 21 1.95 0.32 -10.29
N ILE A 22 1.00 1.02 -10.89
CA ILE A 22 1.06 1.39 -12.30
C ILE A 22 1.16 2.90 -12.40
N ASP A 23 2.07 3.38 -13.23
CA ASP A 23 2.18 4.80 -13.51
C ASP A 23 1.02 5.24 -14.40
N ASP A 24 0.25 6.23 -13.96
CA ASP A 24 -0.94 6.68 -14.68
C ASP A 24 -0.62 7.29 -16.03
N GLU A 25 0.55 7.94 -16.14
CA GLU A 25 0.88 8.66 -17.36
C GLU A 25 1.43 7.74 -18.44
N THR A 26 2.23 6.75 -18.05
CA THR A 26 2.89 5.86 -19.00
C THR A 26 2.25 4.49 -19.05
N ASN A 27 1.35 4.18 -18.11
CA ASN A 27 0.71 2.87 -17.99
C ASN A 27 1.72 1.74 -17.83
N THR A 28 2.84 2.02 -17.17
CA THR A 28 3.89 1.03 -16.93
C THR A 28 3.99 0.71 -15.44
N ALA A 29 4.45 -0.51 -15.16
CA ALA A 29 4.67 -0.93 -13.78
C ALA A 29 5.80 -0.11 -13.15
N LYS A 30 5.57 0.38 -11.94
CA LYS A 30 6.49 1.25 -11.21
C LYS A 30 7.18 0.55 -10.05
N SER A 31 6.40 -0.12 -9.24
CA SER A 31 6.88 -0.66 -7.98
C SER A 31 6.00 -1.81 -7.53
N VAL A 32 6.48 -2.54 -6.54
CA VAL A 32 5.66 -3.48 -5.80
C VAL A 32 5.49 -2.92 -4.39
N VAL A 33 4.24 -2.89 -3.93
CA VAL A 33 3.91 -2.47 -2.57
C VAL A 33 3.35 -3.66 -1.82
N GLN A 34 3.88 -3.90 -0.64
CA GLN A 34 3.33 -4.89 0.27
C GLN A 34 2.30 -4.20 1.15
N ILE A 35 1.04 -4.66 1.06
CA ILE A 35 0.00 -4.24 1.99
C ILE A 35 -0.01 -5.27 3.11
N TYR A 36 0.09 -4.81 4.34
CA TYR A 36 0.17 -5.69 5.50
C TYR A 36 -0.64 -5.13 6.65
N GLU A 37 -1.05 -6.02 7.54
CA GLU A 37 -1.78 -5.65 8.73
C GLU A 37 -0.85 -5.67 9.94
N TYR A 38 -0.97 -4.66 10.77
CA TYR A 38 -0.24 -4.58 12.02
C TYR A 38 -1.15 -3.98 13.08
N GLN A 39 -1.39 -4.75 14.14
CA GLN A 39 -2.23 -4.31 15.27
C GLN A 39 -3.58 -3.75 14.84
N GLY A 40 -4.21 -4.43 13.90
CA GLY A 40 -5.57 -4.10 13.46
C GLY A 40 -5.67 -3.00 12.41
N LYS A 41 -4.56 -2.44 11.99
CA LYS A 41 -4.55 -1.41 10.94
C LYS A 41 -3.76 -1.87 9.74
N ILE A 42 -3.97 -1.21 8.61
CA ILE A 42 -3.36 -1.58 7.33
C ILE A 42 -2.32 -0.54 6.94
N TYR A 43 -1.20 -1.05 6.43
CA TYR A 43 -0.04 -0.27 6.02
C TYR A 43 0.43 -0.75 4.66
N GLY A 44 1.21 0.08 3.98
CA GLY A 44 1.78 -0.30 2.68
C GLY A 44 3.24 0.13 2.57
N ARG A 45 4.11 -0.81 2.24
CA ARG A 45 5.54 -0.59 2.11
C ARG A 45 6.00 -0.86 0.70
N VAL A 46 6.79 0.04 0.12
CA VAL A 46 7.43 -0.20 -1.16
C VAL A 46 8.50 -1.27 -0.96
N VAL A 47 8.35 -2.42 -1.61
CA VAL A 47 9.31 -3.52 -1.46
C VAL A 47 10.17 -3.71 -2.70
N GLU A 48 9.78 -3.12 -3.84
CA GLU A 48 10.53 -3.23 -5.08
C GLU A 48 10.29 -2.01 -5.94
N LEU A 49 11.33 -1.53 -6.61
CA LEU A 49 11.24 -0.52 -7.66
C LEU A 49 11.74 -1.13 -8.95
N PHE A 50 11.04 -0.90 -10.05
CA PHE A 50 11.45 -1.47 -11.33
C PHE A 50 12.48 -0.62 -12.06
N GLN A 51 12.50 0.68 -11.76
CA GLN A 51 13.50 1.59 -12.32
C GLN A 51 14.08 2.42 -11.19
N ASN A 52 15.31 2.88 -11.36
CA ASN A 52 15.99 3.74 -10.39
C ASN A 52 15.84 3.24 -8.96
N LYS A 53 16.44 2.09 -8.70
CA LYS A 53 16.30 1.42 -7.40
C LYS A 53 16.89 2.21 -6.24
N GLN A 54 17.68 3.24 -6.53
CA GLN A 54 18.28 4.11 -5.53
C GLN A 54 17.52 5.42 -5.34
N ALA A 55 16.33 5.53 -5.93
CA ALA A 55 15.52 6.73 -5.80
C ALA A 55 15.22 7.05 -4.34
N VAL A 56 15.27 8.33 -4.01
CA VAL A 56 14.97 8.82 -2.67
C VAL A 56 13.66 9.61 -2.69
N ALA A 57 13.00 9.64 -1.54
CA ALA A 57 11.77 10.41 -1.38
C ALA A 57 12.09 11.87 -1.15
N LYS A 58 11.18 12.73 -1.56
CA LYS A 58 11.29 14.17 -1.33
C LYS A 58 10.78 14.50 0.07
N LEU A 59 11.54 14.05 1.06
CA LEU A 59 11.23 14.22 2.48
C LEU A 59 12.51 14.63 3.21
N PRO A 60 12.39 15.14 4.44
CA PRO A 60 13.57 15.28 5.29
C PRO A 60 14.32 13.96 5.34
N ASP A 61 15.62 14.00 5.44
CA ASP A 61 16.49 12.82 5.46
C ASP A 61 16.59 12.06 4.13
N GLU A 62 15.80 12.44 3.13
CA GLU A 62 15.80 11.82 1.80
C GLU A 62 15.90 10.29 1.86
N PRO A 63 14.94 9.62 2.52
CA PRO A 63 15.01 8.16 2.63
C PRO A 63 14.85 7.49 1.28
N LEU A 64 15.44 6.31 1.13
CA LEU A 64 15.20 5.50 -0.06
C LEU A 64 13.71 5.19 -0.16
N ILE A 65 13.19 5.24 -1.37
CA ILE A 65 11.78 4.88 -1.59
C ILE A 65 11.59 3.38 -1.35
N LYS A 66 12.52 2.57 -1.80
CA LYS A 66 12.45 1.13 -1.49
C LYS A 66 12.64 0.93 0.01
N GLY A 67 11.68 0.27 0.62
CA GLY A 67 11.64 0.05 2.07
C GLY A 67 10.80 1.08 2.82
N LEU A 68 10.23 2.06 2.13
CA LEU A 68 9.49 3.14 2.74
C LEU A 68 8.02 2.76 2.89
N ASP A 69 7.46 3.02 4.06
CA ASP A 69 6.02 2.94 4.22
C ASP A 69 5.39 4.17 3.56
N ILE A 70 4.49 3.93 2.62
CA ILE A 70 3.79 5.00 1.92
C ILE A 70 2.30 5.03 2.23
N ILE A 71 1.78 3.99 2.85
CA ILE A 71 0.39 3.95 3.32
C ILE A 71 0.43 3.58 4.79
N TRP A 72 -0.34 4.27 5.61
CA TRP A 72 -0.36 3.99 7.04
C TRP A 72 -1.72 4.27 7.66
N ASP A 73 -1.98 3.58 8.76
CA ASP A 73 -3.10 3.79 9.67
C ASP A 73 -4.48 3.58 9.04
N MET A 74 -4.59 2.76 7.99
CA MET A 74 -5.87 2.48 7.37
C MET A 74 -6.73 1.61 8.27
N GLU A 75 -8.01 1.92 8.34
CA GLU A 75 -8.97 1.21 9.18
C GLU A 75 -10.09 0.61 8.35
N LYS A 76 -10.52 -0.58 8.72
CA LYS A 76 -11.62 -1.26 8.02
C LYS A 76 -12.92 -0.55 8.31
N GLU A 77 -13.67 -0.23 7.25
CA GLU A 77 -15.01 0.31 7.37
C GLU A 77 -15.87 -0.32 6.28
N GLU A 78 -16.74 -1.24 6.70
CA GLU A 78 -17.57 -2.03 5.79
C GLU A 78 -16.70 -2.80 4.80
N ASN A 79 -16.79 -2.50 3.51
CA ASN A 79 -16.04 -3.22 2.49
C ASN A 79 -14.84 -2.45 1.95
N LYS A 80 -14.40 -1.43 2.66
CA LYS A 80 -13.21 -0.68 2.27
C LYS A 80 -12.39 -0.28 3.49
N TYR A 81 -11.23 0.31 3.23
CA TYR A 81 -10.33 0.80 4.25
C TYR A 81 -10.20 2.31 4.08
N THR A 82 -10.23 3.04 5.19
CA THR A 82 -10.27 4.50 5.19
C THR A 82 -9.55 5.05 6.42
N ASN A 83 -9.60 6.34 6.62
CA ASN A 83 -9.03 7.06 7.78
C ASN A 83 -7.52 6.98 7.89
N GLY A 84 -6.84 6.52 6.85
CA GLY A 84 -5.40 6.55 6.80
C GLY A 84 -4.92 7.53 5.75
N GLU A 85 -3.63 7.45 5.46
CA GLU A 85 -2.98 8.39 4.57
C GLU A 85 -2.05 7.68 3.61
N ILE A 86 -1.79 8.31 2.47
CA ILE A 86 -0.84 7.85 1.49
C ILE A 86 0.13 8.97 1.12
N LEU A 87 1.39 8.61 1.02
CA LEU A 87 2.47 9.50 0.62
C LEU A 87 2.77 9.33 -0.86
N ASP A 88 2.87 10.43 -1.58
CA ASP A 88 3.52 10.43 -2.89
C ASP A 88 4.99 10.74 -2.64
N PRO A 89 5.89 9.75 -2.74
CA PRO A 89 7.27 9.97 -2.36
C PRO A 89 8.02 10.89 -3.30
N LYS A 90 7.61 11.00 -4.55
CA LYS A 90 8.27 11.90 -5.51
C LYS A 90 7.95 13.35 -5.22
N LYS A 91 6.74 13.63 -4.77
CA LYS A 91 6.31 14.99 -4.45
C LYS A 91 6.49 15.34 -2.99
N GLY A 92 6.64 14.34 -2.13
CA GLY A 92 6.70 14.55 -0.69
C GLY A 92 5.36 14.99 -0.11
N LYS A 93 4.26 14.67 -0.79
CA LYS A 93 2.92 15.07 -0.36
C LYS A 93 2.15 13.90 0.22
N VAL A 94 1.39 14.19 1.25
CA VAL A 94 0.54 13.21 1.92
C VAL A 94 -0.92 13.54 1.64
N TYR A 95 -1.69 12.51 1.32
CA TYR A 95 -3.10 12.61 0.99
C TYR A 95 -3.89 11.71 1.92
N ASP A 96 -5.14 12.06 2.19
CA ASP A 96 -6.06 11.10 2.79
C ASP A 96 -6.25 9.95 1.82
N CYS A 97 -6.46 8.76 2.35
CA CYS A 97 -6.47 7.56 1.52
C CYS A 97 -7.68 6.68 1.83
N ASP A 98 -8.30 6.19 0.76
CA ASP A 98 -9.21 5.05 0.84
C ASP A 98 -8.65 3.96 -0.05
N LEU A 99 -8.88 2.70 0.32
CA LEU A 99 -8.54 1.61 -0.59
C LEU A 99 -9.55 0.48 -0.46
N TRP A 100 -9.74 -0.27 -1.54
CA TRP A 100 -10.69 -1.38 -1.58
C TRP A 100 -10.39 -2.30 -2.75
N ARG A 101 -10.89 -3.53 -2.63
CA ARG A 101 -10.79 -4.50 -3.72
C ARG A 101 -11.90 -4.27 -4.72
N ASP A 102 -11.54 -4.38 -5.99
CA ASP A 102 -12.49 -4.43 -7.08
C ASP A 102 -12.09 -5.61 -7.98
N GLY A 103 -12.76 -6.73 -7.77
CA GLY A 103 -12.33 -7.97 -8.40
C GLY A 103 -10.95 -8.38 -7.91
N ASP A 104 -10.02 -8.59 -8.85
CA ASP A 104 -8.65 -8.92 -8.50
C ASP A 104 -7.74 -7.69 -8.39
N LYS A 105 -8.30 -6.49 -8.55
CA LYS A 105 -7.53 -5.25 -8.47
C LYS A 105 -7.67 -4.61 -7.12
N LEU A 106 -6.71 -3.77 -6.77
CA LEU A 106 -6.78 -2.91 -5.60
C LEU A 106 -6.95 -1.48 -6.09
N ILE A 107 -8.01 -0.83 -5.63
CA ILE A 107 -8.23 0.58 -5.94
C ILE A 107 -7.68 1.40 -4.78
N VAL A 108 -6.83 2.35 -5.10
CA VAL A 108 -6.21 3.23 -4.11
C VAL A 108 -6.58 4.66 -4.48
N ARG A 109 -7.30 5.31 -3.58
CA ARG A 109 -7.78 6.67 -3.80
C ARG A 109 -7.09 7.64 -2.87
N GLY A 110 -6.33 8.57 -3.43
CA GLY A 110 -5.77 9.69 -2.69
C GLY A 110 -6.72 10.87 -2.76
N LYS A 111 -6.90 11.57 -1.65
CA LYS A 111 -7.87 12.66 -1.58
C LYS A 111 -7.27 13.89 -0.90
N ILE A 112 -7.63 15.07 -1.42
CA ILE A 112 -7.47 16.32 -0.71
C ILE A 112 -8.86 16.94 -0.63
N ALA A 113 -9.36 17.12 0.59
CA ALA A 113 -10.74 17.55 0.83
C ALA A 113 -11.70 16.55 0.14
N PHE A 114 -12.58 17.00 -0.75
CA PHE A 114 -13.50 16.10 -1.43
C PHE A 114 -13.04 15.74 -2.84
N ILE A 115 -11.86 16.18 -3.25
CA ILE A 115 -11.31 15.86 -4.56
C ILE A 115 -10.40 14.65 -4.40
N GLY A 116 -10.67 13.59 -5.16
CA GLY A 116 -9.88 12.38 -5.09
C GLY A 116 -9.52 11.85 -6.46
N ARG A 117 -8.51 11.00 -6.49
CA ARG A 117 -8.02 10.36 -7.69
C ARG A 117 -7.75 8.90 -7.40
N ASN A 118 -8.29 8.03 -8.23
CA ASN A 118 -8.11 6.59 -8.09
C ASN A 118 -6.91 6.11 -8.88
N GLN A 119 -6.15 5.21 -8.26
CA GLN A 119 -5.16 4.39 -8.95
C GLN A 119 -5.63 2.95 -8.89
N VAL A 120 -5.31 2.19 -9.92
CA VAL A 120 -5.62 0.76 -9.97
C VAL A 120 -4.31 0.01 -9.88
N TRP A 121 -4.17 -0.81 -8.84
CA TRP A 121 -2.98 -1.64 -8.64
C TRP A 121 -3.31 -3.08 -8.96
N GLU A 122 -2.35 -3.77 -9.59
CA GLU A 122 -2.51 -5.15 -10.03
C GLU A 122 -1.93 -6.11 -9.00
N PRO A 123 -2.52 -7.28 -8.80
CA PRO A 123 -1.91 -8.26 -7.90
C PRO A 123 -0.55 -8.68 -8.45
N ASN A 124 0.43 -8.81 -7.57
CA ASN A 124 1.76 -9.28 -7.95
C ASN A 124 1.99 -10.66 -7.36
N THR A 125 2.20 -11.64 -8.23
CA THR A 125 2.40 -13.03 -7.83
C THR A 125 3.84 -13.50 -8.01
N THR A 126 4.73 -12.64 -8.46
CA THR A 126 6.11 -13.01 -8.80
C THR A 126 7.14 -12.50 -7.80
N PHE A 127 6.81 -11.47 -7.04
CA PHE A 127 7.73 -10.95 -6.04
C PHE A 127 7.97 -12.00 -4.95
N LYS A 128 9.22 -12.21 -4.60
CA LYS A 128 9.61 -13.15 -3.55
C LYS A 128 10.21 -12.39 -2.39
N PRO A 129 9.53 -12.33 -1.25
CA PRO A 129 10.10 -11.64 -0.09
C PRO A 129 11.28 -12.42 0.48
N GLU A 130 12.22 -11.68 1.07
CA GLU A 130 13.37 -12.29 1.73
C GLU A 130 12.98 -12.96 3.04
N THR A 131 11.88 -12.55 3.63
CA THR A 131 11.36 -13.10 4.88
C THR A 131 9.86 -13.16 4.82
N ASN A 132 9.26 -14.08 5.60
CA ASN A 132 7.81 -14.15 5.76
C ASN A 132 7.33 -13.34 6.95
N GLU A 133 8.21 -12.61 7.62
CA GLU A 133 7.82 -11.80 8.76
C GLU A 133 6.98 -10.62 8.31
N ILE A 134 5.97 -10.29 9.13
CA ILE A 134 5.17 -9.10 8.90
C ILE A 134 6.02 -7.89 9.30
N PRO A 135 6.11 -6.88 8.44
CA PRO A 135 6.87 -5.68 8.81
C PRO A 135 6.30 -4.97 10.02
N VAL A 136 7.15 -4.29 10.73
CA VAL A 136 6.73 -3.35 11.78
C VAL A 136 6.64 -1.98 11.10
N PRO A 137 5.52 -1.26 11.24
CA PRO A 137 5.38 0.01 10.56
C PRO A 137 6.47 1.01 10.96
N ASN A 138 6.92 1.73 9.97
CA ASN A 138 7.94 2.76 10.14
C ASN A 138 7.57 3.95 9.26
N LYS A 139 6.69 4.77 9.80
CA LYS A 139 6.22 5.95 9.09
C LYS A 139 7.36 6.93 8.91
N PRO A 140 7.58 7.44 7.71
CA PRO A 140 8.67 8.38 7.47
C PRO A 140 8.45 9.71 8.18
N ARG A 141 9.55 10.40 8.47
CA ARG A 141 9.49 11.73 9.02
C ARG A 141 9.06 12.69 7.91
N LEU A 142 7.99 13.45 8.16
CA LEU A 142 7.39 14.30 7.16
C LEU A 142 7.86 15.74 7.23
N LYS A 143 8.42 16.16 8.35
CA LYS A 143 8.89 17.54 8.53
C LYS A 143 10.17 17.59 9.35
#